data_121df5d3b22f0abcce7b1ad3f3e340a8
#
_entry.id   121df5d3b22f0abcce7b1ad3f3e340a8
#
_cell.length_a   1.000
_cell.length_b   1.000
_cell.length_c   1.000
_cell.angle_alpha   90.00
_cell.angle_beta   90.00
_cell.angle_gamma   90.00
#
_symmetry.space_group_name_H-M   'P 1'
#
loop_
_entity.id
_entity.type
_entity.pdbx_description
1 polymer ?
#
loop_
_entity_poly.entity_id
_entity_poly.type
_entity_poly.pdbx_seq_one_letter_code
_entity_poly.pdbx_strand_id
1 'polypeptide(L)'
;LLLFMYSIKRETPDIVILDDPISSFDGNKKFAIMNMLFKKPGHLKGITVLLLTHEFGTVIDTVNTMSHIFSTLSTASFLSTRNGRLQEQIIRKSDIMIYPDIAKKDIEESSNILNKLIYLRRLFEYQNEKGPTWDLLSNIFHIREVPMKKADDGSMRPMTEEEVATATNCIKLHISDFNYQTVYHSLSSISSLISLYDSAETNYEKLQIYRLTQKINRDCGERVIQKFINETYHVESDYIFQLDPRVYDTVPQYIIDICNQTIN
;
A
#
# COMPACT_ATOMS: atom_id res chain seq x y z
N LEU A 1 23.72 19.04 -6.81
CA LEU A 1 24.46 17.78 -6.83
C LEU A 1 25.94 17.96 -7.18
N LEU A 2 26.29 18.61 -8.30
CA LEU A 2 27.71 18.80 -8.69
C LEU A 2 28.52 19.55 -7.62
N LEU A 3 28.00 20.64 -7.05
CA LEU A 3 28.67 21.38 -5.96
C LEU A 3 28.86 20.50 -4.72
N PHE A 4 27.85 19.73 -4.35
CA PHE A 4 27.92 18.77 -3.26
C PHE A 4 29.03 17.72 -3.50
N MET A 5 29.09 17.13 -4.69
CA MET A 5 30.11 16.19 -5.05
C MET A 5 31.53 16.78 -5.03
N TYR A 6 31.66 18.05 -5.43
CA TYR A 6 32.90 18.78 -5.34
C TYR A 6 33.35 19.02 -3.89
N SER A 7 32.43 19.42 -3.01
CA SER A 7 32.69 19.58 -1.57
C SER A 7 33.16 18.29 -0.91
N ILE A 8 32.48 17.17 -1.15
CA ILE A 8 32.87 15.87 -0.62
C ILE A 8 34.30 15.50 -1.03
N LYS A 9 34.63 15.73 -2.31
CA LYS A 9 35.95 15.44 -2.85
C LYS A 9 37.07 16.26 -2.21
N ARG A 10 36.74 17.50 -1.81
CA ARG A 10 37.69 18.42 -1.19
C ARG A 10 37.87 18.16 0.30
N GLU A 11 36.77 17.83 1.01
CA GLU A 11 36.75 17.76 2.46
C GLU A 11 36.88 16.34 3.01
N THR A 12 36.72 15.31 2.15
CA THR A 12 36.86 13.87 2.49
C THR A 12 36.19 13.50 3.83
N PRO A 13 34.86 13.69 3.97
CA PRO A 13 34.18 13.40 5.23
C PRO A 13 34.13 11.89 5.52
N ASP A 14 34.11 11.50 6.80
CA ASP A 14 33.94 10.12 7.23
C ASP A 14 32.49 9.63 7.07
N ILE A 15 31.53 10.55 7.25
CA ILE A 15 30.10 10.28 7.16
C ILE A 15 29.42 11.33 6.30
N VAL A 16 28.50 10.89 5.45
CA VAL A 16 27.61 11.75 4.65
C VAL A 16 26.15 11.38 4.97
N ILE A 17 25.36 12.37 5.33
CA ILE A 17 23.92 12.22 5.51
C ILE A 17 23.22 12.83 4.30
N LEU A 18 22.39 12.01 3.63
CA LEU A 18 21.55 12.43 2.52
C LEU A 18 20.10 12.36 2.98
N ASP A 19 19.49 13.51 3.20
CA ASP A 19 18.10 13.63 3.60
C ASP A 19 17.25 13.90 2.36
N ASP A 20 16.50 12.88 1.96
CA ASP A 20 15.57 12.89 0.83
C ASP A 20 16.11 13.49 -0.48
N PRO A 21 17.31 13.07 -0.92
CA PRO A 21 18.08 13.78 -1.95
C PRO A 21 17.48 13.69 -3.35
N ILE A 22 16.47 12.87 -3.57
CA ILE A 22 15.96 12.54 -4.89
C ILE A 22 14.43 12.60 -5.04
N SER A 23 13.69 12.96 -4.01
CA SER A 23 12.22 12.97 -4.01
C SER A 23 11.58 13.83 -5.11
N SER A 24 12.23 14.94 -5.47
CA SER A 24 11.74 15.87 -6.49
C SER A 24 12.01 15.46 -7.94
N PHE A 25 12.63 14.30 -8.17
CA PHE A 25 13.00 13.83 -9.52
C PHE A 25 12.10 12.70 -10.00
N ASP A 26 11.95 12.59 -11.33
CA ASP A 26 11.31 11.44 -11.95
C ASP A 26 12.17 10.15 -11.82
N GLY A 27 11.55 8.96 -12.00
CA GLY A 27 12.20 7.67 -11.76
C GLY A 27 13.52 7.47 -12.51
N ASN A 28 13.58 7.90 -13.78
CA ASN A 28 14.81 7.77 -14.57
C ASN A 28 15.95 8.63 -14.02
N LYS A 29 15.64 9.85 -13.59
CA LYS A 29 16.62 10.77 -12.98
C LYS A 29 17.04 10.28 -11.60
N LYS A 30 16.13 9.74 -10.80
CA LYS A 30 16.45 9.12 -9.49
C LYS A 30 17.50 8.03 -9.66
N PHE A 31 17.24 7.09 -10.56
CA PHE A 31 18.19 6.01 -10.85
C PHE A 31 19.56 6.53 -11.35
N ALA A 32 19.56 7.54 -12.24
CA ALA A 32 20.80 8.14 -12.73
C ALA A 32 21.59 8.84 -11.61
N ILE A 33 20.94 9.53 -10.70
CA ILE A 33 21.55 10.20 -9.55
C ILE A 33 22.14 9.15 -8.58
N MET A 34 21.40 8.09 -8.25
CA MET A 34 21.89 7.01 -7.40
C MET A 34 23.11 6.32 -8.00
N ASN A 35 23.07 6.00 -9.30
CA ASN A 35 24.24 5.48 -10.01
C ASN A 35 25.44 6.43 -9.97
N MET A 36 25.21 7.74 -10.12
CA MET A 36 26.28 8.71 -10.08
C MET A 36 26.89 8.84 -8.68
N LEU A 37 26.06 8.79 -7.63
CA LEU A 37 26.52 8.87 -6.24
C LEU A 37 27.35 7.65 -5.84
N PHE A 38 26.97 6.45 -6.26
CA PHE A 38 27.53 5.22 -5.71
C PHE A 38 28.34 4.36 -6.69
N LYS A 39 28.09 4.44 -8.00
CA LYS A 39 28.71 3.54 -8.98
C LYS A 39 29.95 4.11 -9.63
N LYS A 40 30.05 5.43 -9.84
CA LYS A 40 31.19 6.04 -10.52
C LYS A 40 32.41 6.11 -9.60
N PRO A 41 33.61 5.87 -10.11
CA PRO A 41 34.84 5.98 -9.33
C PRO A 41 34.98 7.40 -8.72
N GLY A 42 35.31 7.45 -7.43
CA GLY A 42 35.66 8.70 -6.75
C GLY A 42 34.51 9.52 -6.15
N HIS A 43 33.30 8.96 -6.08
CA HIS A 43 32.20 9.64 -5.40
C HIS A 43 32.09 9.19 -3.93
N LEU A 44 31.00 8.53 -3.53
CA LEU A 44 30.79 8.15 -2.12
C LEU A 44 31.44 6.78 -1.74
N LYS A 45 32.25 6.20 -2.63
CA LYS A 45 32.93 4.92 -2.35
C LYS A 45 33.93 5.06 -1.21
N GLY A 46 33.77 4.26 -0.17
CA GLY A 46 34.66 4.28 1.01
C GLY A 46 34.23 5.29 2.09
N ILE A 47 33.10 5.99 1.90
CA ILE A 47 32.51 6.89 2.87
C ILE A 47 31.28 6.20 3.47
N THR A 48 31.06 6.33 4.76
CA THR A 48 29.81 5.90 5.40
C THR A 48 28.68 6.83 4.98
N VAL A 49 27.61 6.29 4.41
CA VAL A 49 26.46 7.09 3.94
C VAL A 49 25.20 6.68 4.68
N LEU A 50 24.52 7.64 5.30
CA LEU A 50 23.15 7.51 5.79
C LEU A 50 22.20 8.18 4.79
N LEU A 51 21.38 7.39 4.12
CA LEU A 51 20.34 7.87 3.21
C LEU A 51 18.97 7.80 3.92
N LEU A 52 18.33 8.94 4.11
CA LEU A 52 16.95 9.04 4.60
C LEU A 52 16.05 9.33 3.39
N THR A 53 14.95 8.61 3.28
CA THR A 53 13.96 8.84 2.21
C THR A 53 12.58 8.34 2.64
N HIS A 54 11.54 9.02 2.18
CA HIS A 54 10.15 8.57 2.30
C HIS A 54 9.69 7.82 1.04
N GLU A 55 10.58 7.67 0.03
CA GLU A 55 10.25 7.03 -1.23
C GLU A 55 10.68 5.58 -1.27
N PHE A 56 9.72 4.69 -1.29
CA PHE A 56 9.90 3.25 -1.38
C PHE A 56 10.67 2.80 -2.62
N GLY A 57 10.40 3.40 -3.78
CA GLY A 57 11.08 3.07 -5.03
C GLY A 57 12.59 3.14 -4.92
N THR A 58 13.10 4.13 -4.20
CA THR A 58 14.55 4.28 -3.96
C THR A 58 15.12 3.14 -3.13
N VAL A 59 14.40 2.72 -2.10
CA VAL A 59 14.81 1.60 -1.24
C VAL A 59 14.80 0.30 -2.03
N ILE A 60 13.73 0.05 -2.79
CA ILE A 60 13.60 -1.13 -3.65
C ILE A 60 14.74 -1.18 -4.67
N ASP A 61 15.01 -0.09 -5.37
CA ASP A 61 16.11 0.00 -6.34
C ASP A 61 17.46 -0.26 -5.68
N THR A 62 17.69 0.28 -4.49
CA THR A 62 18.94 0.09 -3.75
C THR A 62 19.13 -1.36 -3.31
N VAL A 63 18.09 -1.96 -2.72
CA VAL A 63 18.15 -3.31 -2.15
C VAL A 63 18.13 -4.39 -3.23
N ASN A 64 17.37 -4.19 -4.31
CA ASN A 64 17.19 -5.15 -5.39
C ASN A 64 18.18 -4.93 -6.53
N THR A 65 18.12 -3.77 -7.18
CA THR A 65 18.81 -3.49 -8.43
C THR A 65 20.29 -3.19 -8.21
N MET A 66 20.61 -2.48 -7.14
CA MET A 66 21.98 -2.11 -6.77
C MET A 66 22.61 -3.07 -5.76
N SER A 67 21.96 -4.17 -5.43
CA SER A 67 22.47 -5.18 -4.48
C SER A 67 23.87 -5.69 -4.84
N HIS A 68 24.21 -5.76 -6.13
CA HIS A 68 25.54 -6.15 -6.60
C HIS A 68 26.64 -5.09 -6.30
N ILE A 69 26.24 -3.83 -6.07
CA ILE A 69 27.18 -2.74 -5.71
C ILE A 69 27.38 -2.71 -4.20
N PHE A 70 26.31 -2.99 -3.44
CA PHE A 70 26.29 -2.83 -1.99
C PHE A 70 26.36 -4.14 -1.21
N SER A 71 26.30 -5.28 -1.86
CA SER A 71 26.03 -6.68 -1.45
C SER A 71 26.22 -7.07 0.03
N THR A 72 27.20 -6.52 0.73
CA THR A 72 27.46 -6.81 2.16
C THR A 72 27.60 -5.57 3.03
N LEU A 73 27.52 -4.39 2.45
CA LEU A 73 27.86 -3.11 3.08
C LEU A 73 26.64 -2.20 3.27
N SER A 74 25.47 -2.59 2.80
CA SER A 74 24.27 -1.78 2.96
C SER A 74 23.20 -2.50 3.77
N THR A 75 22.57 -1.77 4.66
CA THR A 75 21.37 -2.18 5.39
C THR A 75 20.27 -1.18 5.08
N ALA A 76 19.08 -1.66 4.75
CA ALA A 76 17.90 -0.83 4.61
C ALA A 76 16.97 -1.11 5.80
N SER A 77 16.42 -0.05 6.39
CA SER A 77 15.51 -0.16 7.52
C SER A 77 14.26 0.69 7.28
N PHE A 78 13.11 0.15 7.64
CA PHE A 78 11.86 0.86 7.73
C PHE A 78 11.69 1.44 9.13
N LEU A 79 11.47 2.74 9.21
CA LEU A 79 11.23 3.43 10.48
C LEU A 79 9.74 3.76 10.60
N SER A 80 9.12 3.32 11.69
CA SER A 80 7.74 3.67 12.04
C SER A 80 7.67 4.21 13.45
N THR A 81 6.61 4.97 13.73
CA THR A 81 6.34 5.45 15.08
C THR A 81 5.09 4.77 15.60
N ARG A 82 5.20 4.06 16.73
CA ARG A 82 4.07 3.41 17.38
C ARG A 82 4.01 3.81 18.84
N ASN A 83 2.88 4.36 19.28
CA ASN A 83 2.70 4.88 20.65
C ASN A 83 3.83 5.84 21.10
N GLY A 84 4.23 6.75 20.21
CA GLY A 84 5.30 7.74 20.48
C GLY A 84 6.71 7.16 20.54
N ARG A 85 6.90 5.88 20.20
CA ARG A 85 8.22 5.24 20.16
C ARG A 85 8.59 4.92 18.72
N LEU A 86 9.83 5.26 18.37
CA LEU A 86 10.42 4.86 17.09
C LEU A 86 10.69 3.36 17.08
N GLN A 87 10.25 2.69 16.04
CA GLN A 87 10.53 1.29 15.76
C GLN A 87 11.32 1.19 14.47
N GLU A 88 12.34 0.35 14.48
CA GLU A 88 13.16 0.05 13.31
C GLU A 88 12.93 -1.39 12.90
N GLN A 89 12.72 -1.61 11.60
CA GLN A 89 12.56 -2.92 11.00
C GLN A 89 13.44 -3.05 9.76
N ILE A 90 14.34 -4.02 9.78
CA ILE A 90 15.27 -4.28 8.66
C ILE A 90 14.48 -4.77 7.45
N ILE A 91 14.70 -4.14 6.30
CA ILE A 91 14.17 -4.57 5.01
C ILE A 91 15.18 -5.51 4.35
N ARG A 92 14.78 -6.76 4.15
CA ARG A 92 15.56 -7.76 3.42
C ARG A 92 15.10 -7.83 1.97
N LYS A 93 15.95 -8.36 1.10
CA LYS A 93 15.58 -8.60 -0.29
C LYS A 93 14.34 -9.51 -0.43
N SER A 94 14.17 -10.47 0.47
CA SER A 94 13.01 -11.37 0.53
C SER A 94 11.70 -10.66 0.88
N ASP A 95 11.77 -9.48 1.49
CA ASP A 95 10.61 -8.73 1.94
C ASP A 95 10.04 -7.84 0.82
N ILE A 96 10.83 -7.67 -0.25
CA ILE A 96 10.44 -6.93 -1.45
C ILE A 96 9.79 -7.90 -2.42
N MET A 97 8.45 -7.86 -2.46
CA MET A 97 7.63 -8.79 -3.22
C MET A 97 6.82 -8.05 -4.29
N ILE A 98 6.36 -8.76 -5.31
CA ILE A 98 5.34 -8.21 -6.21
C ILE A 98 3.98 -8.27 -5.52
N TYR A 99 3.13 -7.26 -5.78
CA TYR A 99 1.83 -7.15 -5.09
C TYR A 99 0.94 -8.41 -5.21
N PRO A 100 0.87 -9.11 -6.35
CA PRO A 100 0.11 -10.37 -6.44
C PRO A 100 0.53 -11.43 -5.44
N ASP A 101 1.81 -11.54 -5.12
CA ASP A 101 2.31 -12.53 -4.14
C ASP A 101 1.98 -12.08 -2.71
N ILE A 102 2.09 -10.78 -2.42
CA ILE A 102 1.63 -10.19 -1.15
C ILE A 102 0.13 -10.46 -0.97
N ALA A 103 -0.68 -10.10 -1.97
CA ALA A 103 -2.13 -10.25 -1.88
C ALA A 103 -2.56 -11.71 -1.67
N LYS A 104 -1.96 -12.66 -2.37
CA LYS A 104 -2.24 -14.09 -2.18
C LYS A 104 -1.93 -14.53 -0.75
N LYS A 105 -0.75 -14.19 -0.25
CA LYS A 105 -0.34 -14.49 1.12
C LYS A 105 -1.31 -13.89 2.13
N ASP A 106 -1.66 -12.61 1.98
CA ASP A 106 -2.53 -11.91 2.92
C ASP A 106 -3.97 -12.44 2.88
N ILE A 107 -4.47 -12.87 1.71
CA ILE A 107 -5.76 -13.56 1.59
C ILE A 107 -5.74 -14.90 2.34
N GLU A 108 -4.65 -15.65 2.25
CA GLU A 108 -4.51 -16.94 2.94
C GLU A 108 -4.39 -16.78 4.46
N GLU A 109 -3.58 -15.82 4.92
CA GLU A 109 -3.25 -15.61 6.32
C GLU A 109 -4.31 -14.81 7.10
N SER A 110 -5.12 -13.97 6.44
CA SER A 110 -6.15 -13.18 7.11
C SER A 110 -7.26 -14.07 7.68
N SER A 111 -7.66 -13.82 8.92
CA SER A 111 -8.77 -14.52 9.56
C SER A 111 -10.14 -13.92 9.19
N ASN A 112 -10.18 -12.65 8.82
CA ASN A 112 -11.40 -11.90 8.55
C ASN A 112 -11.69 -11.84 7.03
N ILE A 113 -12.92 -12.19 6.65
CA ILE A 113 -13.36 -12.19 5.25
C ILE A 113 -13.26 -10.80 4.60
N LEU A 114 -13.52 -9.71 5.34
CA LEU A 114 -13.40 -8.36 4.80
C LEU A 114 -11.95 -8.02 4.45
N ASN A 115 -10.99 -8.40 5.30
CA ASN A 115 -9.58 -8.19 5.02
C ASN A 115 -9.16 -8.96 3.77
N LYS A 116 -9.58 -10.23 3.63
CA LYS A 116 -9.36 -11.01 2.39
C LYS A 116 -9.91 -10.30 1.16
N LEU A 117 -11.11 -9.73 1.27
CA LEU A 117 -11.74 -8.99 0.16
C LEU A 117 -11.03 -7.67 -0.17
N ILE A 118 -10.44 -7.00 0.81
CA ILE A 118 -9.61 -5.80 0.61
C ILE A 118 -8.41 -6.15 -0.28
N TYR A 119 -7.67 -7.20 0.07
CA TYR A 119 -6.50 -7.64 -0.71
C TYR A 119 -6.90 -8.20 -2.07
N LEU A 120 -7.98 -8.97 -2.15
CA LEU A 120 -8.48 -9.52 -3.41
C LEU A 120 -8.91 -8.40 -4.37
N ARG A 121 -9.66 -7.41 -3.89
CA ARG A 121 -10.06 -6.27 -4.71
C ARG A 121 -8.84 -5.54 -5.26
N ARG A 122 -7.82 -5.31 -4.42
CA ARG A 122 -6.60 -4.64 -4.85
C ARG A 122 -5.82 -5.47 -5.86
N LEU A 123 -5.83 -6.79 -5.73
CA LEU A 123 -5.22 -7.71 -6.70
C LEU A 123 -5.84 -7.54 -8.09
N PHE A 124 -7.18 -7.51 -8.18
CA PHE A 124 -7.90 -7.28 -9.44
C PHE A 124 -7.63 -5.88 -10.01
N GLU A 125 -7.53 -4.84 -9.16
CA GLU A 125 -7.12 -3.50 -9.59
C GLU A 125 -5.71 -3.50 -10.21
N TYR A 126 -4.77 -4.15 -9.54
CA TYR A 126 -3.40 -4.26 -10.02
C TYR A 126 -3.29 -5.00 -11.35
N GLN A 127 -4.06 -6.06 -11.52
CA GLN A 127 -4.11 -6.85 -12.77
C GLN A 127 -4.89 -6.15 -13.88
N ASN A 128 -5.52 -5.00 -13.59
CA ASN A 128 -6.45 -4.31 -14.47
C ASN A 128 -7.59 -5.22 -14.98
N GLU A 129 -7.96 -6.21 -14.20
CA GLU A 129 -9.07 -7.10 -14.50
C GLU A 129 -10.39 -6.42 -14.18
N LYS A 130 -11.18 -6.15 -15.23
CA LYS A 130 -12.51 -5.58 -15.14
C LYS A 130 -13.51 -6.60 -15.68
N GLY A 131 -14.62 -6.77 -14.98
CA GLY A 131 -15.66 -7.73 -15.35
C GLY A 131 -16.61 -8.00 -14.19
N PRO A 132 -17.50 -9.01 -14.28
CA PRO A 132 -18.50 -9.29 -13.25
C PRO A 132 -17.90 -9.46 -11.84
N THR A 133 -16.71 -10.06 -11.73
CA THR A 133 -16.01 -10.23 -10.44
C THR A 133 -15.60 -8.90 -9.84
N TRP A 134 -15.00 -8.02 -10.65
CA TRP A 134 -14.67 -6.67 -10.23
C TRP A 134 -15.92 -5.87 -9.83
N ASP A 135 -16.99 -5.97 -10.63
CA ASP A 135 -18.25 -5.29 -10.34
C ASP A 135 -18.81 -5.77 -9.01
N LEU A 136 -18.82 -7.09 -8.75
CA LEU A 136 -19.34 -7.66 -7.51
C LEU A 136 -18.50 -7.21 -6.29
N LEU A 137 -17.16 -7.26 -6.38
CA LEU A 137 -16.28 -6.73 -5.34
C LEU A 137 -16.52 -5.23 -5.11
N SER A 138 -16.65 -4.45 -6.18
CA SER A 138 -16.94 -3.02 -6.07
C SER A 138 -18.26 -2.76 -5.33
N ASN A 139 -19.30 -3.58 -5.55
CA ASN A 139 -20.58 -3.44 -4.85
C ASN A 139 -20.45 -3.68 -3.34
N ILE A 140 -19.63 -4.63 -2.90
CA ILE A 140 -19.30 -4.83 -1.47
C ILE A 140 -18.74 -3.54 -0.88
N PHE A 141 -17.72 -2.96 -1.51
CA PHE A 141 -17.10 -1.72 -1.02
C PHE A 141 -17.94 -0.46 -1.23
N HIS A 142 -19.09 -0.56 -1.89
CA HIS A 142 -20.13 0.47 -1.96
C HIS A 142 -21.33 0.17 -1.06
N ILE A 143 -21.30 -0.95 -0.33
CA ILE A 143 -22.35 -1.42 0.60
C ILE A 143 -23.70 -1.43 -0.09
N ARG A 144 -23.79 -2.09 -1.25
CA ARG A 144 -25.02 -2.22 -2.02
C ARG A 144 -25.69 -3.53 -1.71
N GLU A 145 -26.97 -3.50 -1.40
CA GLU A 145 -27.77 -4.71 -1.17
C GLU A 145 -27.94 -5.51 -2.48
N VAL A 146 -28.30 -4.82 -3.54
CA VAL A 146 -28.42 -5.41 -4.87
C VAL A 146 -27.18 -5.07 -5.67
N PRO A 147 -26.42 -6.08 -6.16
CA PRO A 147 -25.27 -5.84 -6.99
C PRO A 147 -25.63 -5.11 -8.29
N MET A 148 -24.93 -4.03 -8.58
CA MET A 148 -25.13 -3.18 -9.75
C MET A 148 -23.93 -3.24 -10.68
N LYS A 149 -24.17 -3.09 -11.97
CA LYS A 149 -23.13 -3.02 -13.01
C LYS A 149 -23.38 -1.83 -13.92
N LYS A 150 -22.31 -1.26 -14.45
CA LYS A 150 -22.40 -0.23 -15.47
C LYS A 150 -22.72 -0.88 -16.83
N ALA A 151 -23.78 -0.41 -17.46
CA ALA A 151 -24.18 -0.81 -18.83
C ALA A 151 -23.34 -0.07 -19.88
N ASP A 152 -23.42 -0.51 -21.13
CA ASP A 152 -22.65 0.07 -22.24
C ASP A 152 -23.02 1.54 -22.52
N ASP A 153 -24.24 1.94 -22.22
CA ASP A 153 -24.72 3.33 -22.30
C ASP A 153 -24.27 4.21 -21.13
N GLY A 154 -23.55 3.64 -20.17
CA GLY A 154 -23.05 4.31 -18.96
C GLY A 154 -24.04 4.33 -17.80
N SER A 155 -25.28 3.85 -17.96
CA SER A 155 -26.28 3.72 -16.90
C SER A 155 -25.92 2.58 -15.93
N MET A 156 -26.50 2.61 -14.74
CA MET A 156 -26.33 1.52 -13.76
C MET A 156 -27.55 0.58 -13.85
N ARG A 157 -27.28 -0.71 -13.99
CA ARG A 157 -28.29 -1.76 -13.96
C ARG A 157 -27.96 -2.81 -12.88
N PRO A 158 -28.96 -3.55 -12.38
CA PRO A 158 -28.69 -4.75 -11.57
C PRO A 158 -27.87 -5.76 -12.36
N MET A 159 -26.97 -6.46 -11.67
CA MET A 159 -26.29 -7.63 -12.22
C MET A 159 -27.30 -8.77 -12.40
N THR A 160 -27.19 -9.54 -13.47
CA THR A 160 -28.00 -10.74 -13.66
C THR A 160 -27.56 -11.84 -12.70
N GLU A 161 -28.42 -12.83 -12.47
CA GLU A 161 -28.08 -14.00 -11.64
C GLU A 161 -26.84 -14.75 -12.17
N GLU A 162 -26.71 -14.87 -13.48
CA GLU A 162 -25.55 -15.47 -14.13
C GLU A 162 -24.25 -14.67 -13.89
N GLU A 163 -24.32 -13.34 -13.98
CA GLU A 163 -23.19 -12.46 -13.69
C GLU A 163 -22.76 -12.57 -12.22
N VAL A 164 -23.72 -12.61 -11.30
CA VAL A 164 -23.45 -12.78 -9.86
C VAL A 164 -22.89 -14.16 -9.56
N ALA A 165 -23.43 -15.23 -10.17
CA ALA A 165 -22.93 -16.59 -9.98
C ALA A 165 -21.50 -16.74 -10.51
N THR A 166 -21.23 -16.22 -11.71
CA THR A 166 -19.88 -16.23 -12.31
C THR A 166 -18.88 -15.49 -11.42
N ALA A 167 -19.23 -14.29 -10.97
CA ALA A 167 -18.40 -13.48 -10.08
C ALA A 167 -18.16 -14.18 -8.74
N THR A 168 -19.22 -14.75 -8.15
CA THR A 168 -19.14 -15.50 -6.89
C THR A 168 -18.21 -16.71 -7.00
N ASN A 169 -18.32 -17.47 -8.08
CA ASN A 169 -17.46 -18.62 -8.32
C ASN A 169 -15.99 -18.22 -8.46
N CYS A 170 -15.72 -17.11 -9.18
CA CYS A 170 -14.37 -16.58 -9.31
C CYS A 170 -13.80 -16.13 -7.95
N ILE A 171 -14.58 -15.40 -7.12
CA ILE A 171 -14.14 -15.01 -5.78
C ILE A 171 -13.88 -16.24 -4.89
N LYS A 172 -14.70 -17.29 -5.00
CA LYS A 172 -14.55 -18.53 -4.24
C LYS A 172 -13.28 -19.31 -4.56
N LEU A 173 -12.64 -19.07 -5.70
CA LEU A 173 -11.31 -19.64 -5.99
C LEU A 173 -10.23 -19.10 -5.03
N HIS A 174 -10.46 -17.90 -4.48
CA HIS A 174 -9.55 -17.25 -3.53
C HIS A 174 -10.07 -17.30 -2.08
N ILE A 175 -11.39 -17.21 -1.91
CA ILE A 175 -12.07 -17.12 -0.61
C ILE A 175 -13.25 -18.12 -0.63
N SER A 176 -13.01 -19.34 -0.24
CA SER A 176 -13.93 -20.47 -0.41
C SER A 176 -15.30 -20.29 0.27
N ASP A 177 -15.33 -19.59 1.40
CA ASP A 177 -16.50 -19.30 2.23
C ASP A 177 -17.23 -18.02 1.83
N PHE A 178 -16.86 -17.39 0.71
CA PHE A 178 -17.48 -16.16 0.25
C PHE A 178 -18.98 -16.32 -0.03
N ASN A 179 -19.78 -15.44 0.57
CA ASN A 179 -21.20 -15.25 0.28
C ASN A 179 -21.52 -13.77 0.29
N TYR A 180 -22.05 -13.25 -0.82
CA TYR A 180 -22.30 -11.81 -0.99
C TYR A 180 -23.26 -11.25 0.07
N GLN A 181 -24.39 -11.91 0.31
CA GLN A 181 -25.40 -11.42 1.26
C GLN A 181 -24.88 -11.44 2.69
N THR A 182 -24.14 -12.48 3.08
CA THR A 182 -23.52 -12.56 4.41
C THR A 182 -22.55 -11.40 4.62
N VAL A 183 -21.69 -11.13 3.62
CA VAL A 183 -20.75 -10.01 3.68
C VAL A 183 -21.48 -8.68 3.71
N TYR A 184 -22.47 -8.47 2.83
CA TYR A 184 -23.29 -7.26 2.82
C TYR A 184 -23.92 -6.97 4.19
N HIS A 185 -24.56 -7.97 4.80
CA HIS A 185 -25.16 -7.83 6.12
C HIS A 185 -24.15 -7.45 7.20
N SER A 186 -22.94 -8.01 7.15
CA SER A 186 -21.88 -7.66 8.10
C SER A 186 -21.37 -6.22 7.94
N LEU A 187 -21.51 -5.63 6.74
CA LEU A 187 -21.05 -4.27 6.44
C LEU A 187 -22.15 -3.22 6.52
N SER A 188 -23.43 -3.62 6.57
CA SER A 188 -24.57 -2.70 6.56
C SER A 188 -24.81 -1.99 7.91
N SER A 189 -24.16 -2.46 8.98
CA SER A 189 -24.26 -1.90 10.33
C SER A 189 -22.98 -1.17 10.72
N ILE A 190 -23.13 0.07 11.19
CA ILE A 190 -21.99 0.87 11.68
C ILE A 190 -21.30 0.19 12.88
N SER A 191 -22.04 -0.43 13.78
CA SER A 191 -21.49 -1.15 14.93
C SER A 191 -20.65 -2.36 14.50
N SER A 192 -21.08 -3.07 13.45
CA SER A 192 -20.30 -4.17 12.87
C SER A 192 -19.01 -3.65 12.23
N LEU A 193 -19.05 -2.53 11.51
CA LEU A 193 -17.86 -1.93 10.92
C LEU A 193 -16.87 -1.43 11.98
N ILE A 194 -17.37 -0.84 13.08
CA ILE A 194 -16.51 -0.44 14.21
C ILE A 194 -15.82 -1.67 14.81
N SER A 195 -16.57 -2.76 15.05
CA SER A 195 -15.98 -4.01 15.55
C SER A 195 -14.92 -4.59 14.62
N LEU A 196 -15.16 -4.54 13.30
CA LEU A 196 -14.19 -4.95 12.29
C LEU A 196 -12.96 -4.03 12.28
N TYR A 197 -13.15 -2.73 12.42
CA TYR A 197 -12.07 -1.76 12.53
C TYR A 197 -11.18 -2.02 13.75
N ASP A 198 -11.79 -2.26 14.91
CA ASP A 198 -11.06 -2.54 16.14
C ASP A 198 -10.28 -3.86 16.09
N SER A 199 -10.82 -4.86 15.38
CA SER A 199 -10.19 -6.16 15.18
C SER A 199 -9.17 -6.21 14.03
N ALA A 200 -9.05 -5.15 13.24
CA ALA A 200 -8.10 -5.10 12.13
C ALA A 200 -6.64 -5.12 12.64
N GLU A 201 -5.81 -5.93 11.99
CA GLU A 201 -4.45 -6.21 12.43
C GLU A 201 -3.46 -5.11 11.99
N THR A 202 -3.74 -4.44 10.87
CA THR A 202 -2.84 -3.44 10.26
C THR A 202 -3.49 -2.08 10.10
N ASN A 203 -2.68 -1.03 10.05
CA ASN A 203 -3.15 0.32 9.74
C ASN A 203 -3.76 0.41 8.33
N TYR A 204 -3.25 -0.38 7.38
CA TYR A 204 -3.82 -0.47 6.03
C TYR A 204 -5.26 -1.00 6.06
N GLU A 205 -5.49 -2.11 6.74
CA GLU A 205 -6.84 -2.69 6.90
C GLU A 205 -7.78 -1.71 7.61
N LYS A 206 -7.33 -1.11 8.72
CA LYS A 206 -8.08 -0.07 9.45
C LYS A 206 -8.52 1.06 8.53
N LEU A 207 -7.61 1.58 7.72
CA LEU A 207 -7.92 2.66 6.78
C LEU A 207 -8.98 2.25 5.76
N GLN A 208 -8.92 1.02 5.23
CA GLN A 208 -9.92 0.51 4.28
C GLN A 208 -11.29 0.33 4.92
N ILE A 209 -11.34 -0.18 6.16
CA ILE A 209 -12.59 -0.33 6.91
C ILE A 209 -13.16 1.05 7.27
N TYR A 210 -12.32 2.00 7.68
CA TYR A 210 -12.75 3.37 7.93
C TYR A 210 -13.44 4.01 6.71
N ARG A 211 -12.95 3.78 5.50
CA ARG A 211 -13.63 4.23 4.27
C ARG A 211 -15.06 3.71 4.14
N LEU A 212 -15.33 2.49 4.63
CA LEU A 212 -16.68 1.92 4.59
C LEU A 212 -17.58 2.62 5.61
N THR A 213 -17.10 2.96 6.81
CA THR A 213 -17.88 3.71 7.80
C THR A 213 -18.35 5.07 7.27
N GLN A 214 -17.48 5.75 6.50
CA GLN A 214 -17.81 7.04 5.89
C GLN A 214 -18.91 6.95 4.83
N LYS A 215 -19.15 5.78 4.24
CA LYS A 215 -20.25 5.57 3.27
C LYS A 215 -21.61 5.39 3.94
N ILE A 216 -21.64 4.83 5.14
CA ILE A 216 -22.88 4.70 5.94
C ILE A 216 -23.18 6.02 6.64
N ASN A 217 -22.19 6.58 7.30
CA ASN A 217 -22.28 7.87 7.99
C ASN A 217 -21.83 8.95 7.01
N ARG A 218 -22.76 9.62 6.34
CA ARG A 218 -22.49 10.66 5.33
C ARG A 218 -21.88 11.94 5.91
N ASP A 219 -21.59 11.95 7.19
CA ASP A 219 -20.92 13.05 7.86
C ASP A 219 -19.42 13.01 7.56
N CYS A 220 -18.98 14.07 6.99
CA CYS A 220 -17.70 14.48 6.54
C CYS A 220 -16.50 13.80 7.22
N GLY A 221 -15.98 12.74 6.61
CA GLY A 221 -14.61 12.31 6.91
C GLY A 221 -13.64 13.47 6.71
N GLU A 222 -12.68 13.64 7.59
CA GLU A 222 -11.71 14.73 7.48
C GLU A 222 -11.07 14.75 6.10
N ARG A 223 -10.99 15.93 5.49
CA ARG A 223 -10.43 16.14 4.14
C ARG A 223 -9.02 15.56 4.00
N VAL A 224 -8.26 15.56 5.09
CA VAL A 224 -6.89 15.02 5.15
C VAL A 224 -6.90 13.51 4.90
N ILE A 225 -7.80 12.77 5.54
CA ILE A 225 -7.91 11.31 5.34
C ILE A 225 -8.36 10.99 3.92
N GLN A 226 -9.37 11.70 3.40
CA GLN A 226 -9.82 11.49 2.03
C GLN A 226 -8.72 11.78 1.00
N LYS A 227 -7.95 12.84 1.23
CA LYS A 227 -6.80 13.18 0.39
C LYS A 227 -5.74 12.09 0.48
N PHE A 228 -5.38 11.65 1.68
CA PHE A 228 -4.40 10.57 1.89
C PHE A 228 -4.83 9.29 1.18
N ILE A 229 -6.09 8.87 1.37
CA ILE A 229 -6.64 7.67 0.70
C ILE A 229 -6.53 7.80 -0.83
N ASN A 230 -6.90 8.94 -1.39
CA ASN A 230 -6.89 9.14 -2.83
C ASN A 230 -5.46 9.19 -3.38
N GLU A 231 -4.54 9.85 -2.70
CA GLU A 231 -3.14 9.94 -3.12
C GLU A 231 -2.41 8.60 -2.97
N THR A 232 -2.59 7.89 -1.86
CA THR A 232 -1.95 6.59 -1.62
C THR A 232 -2.41 5.54 -2.63
N TYR A 233 -3.68 5.54 -3.01
CA TYR A 233 -4.20 4.63 -4.04
C TYR A 233 -3.57 4.85 -5.42
N HIS A 234 -3.21 6.08 -5.76
CA HIS A 234 -2.58 6.39 -7.04
C HIS A 234 -1.07 6.09 -7.03
N VAL A 235 -0.40 6.35 -5.92
CA VAL A 235 1.06 6.18 -5.79
C VAL A 235 1.46 4.69 -5.69
N GLU A 236 0.71 3.89 -4.93
CA GLU A 236 1.01 2.46 -4.77
C GLU A 236 0.84 1.64 -6.05
N SER A 237 0.10 2.15 -7.03
CA SER A 237 -0.13 1.46 -8.30
C SER A 237 1.09 1.45 -9.22
N ASP A 238 2.02 2.38 -9.05
CA ASP A 238 3.13 2.59 -9.97
C ASP A 238 4.35 1.68 -9.69
N TYR A 239 4.38 1.02 -8.53
CA TYR A 239 5.50 0.13 -8.18
C TYR A 239 5.11 -1.34 -8.31
N ILE A 240 5.88 -2.06 -9.12
CA ILE A 240 5.74 -3.52 -9.30
C ILE A 240 6.10 -4.25 -8.01
N PHE A 241 7.15 -3.78 -7.33
CA PHE A 241 7.61 -4.33 -6.06
C PHE A 241 7.11 -3.46 -4.91
N GLN A 242 6.66 -4.11 -3.85
CA GLN A 242 6.10 -3.46 -2.66
C GLN A 242 6.57 -4.17 -1.39
N LEU A 243 6.34 -3.56 -0.24
CA LEU A 243 6.44 -4.19 1.06
C LEU A 243 5.05 -4.65 1.52
N ASP A 244 5.02 -5.80 2.15
CA ASP A 244 3.81 -6.37 2.72
C ASP A 244 3.25 -5.46 3.84
N PRO A 245 2.03 -4.90 3.70
CA PRO A 245 1.45 -3.97 4.68
C PRO A 245 1.11 -4.64 6.02
N ARG A 246 1.09 -5.98 6.10
CA ARG A 246 0.95 -6.71 7.36
C ARG A 246 2.26 -6.80 8.14
N VAL A 247 3.37 -6.64 7.45
CA VAL A 247 4.72 -6.67 8.05
C VAL A 247 5.23 -5.26 8.28
N TYR A 248 5.00 -4.38 7.32
CA TYR A 248 5.47 -2.99 7.32
C TYR A 248 4.28 -2.04 7.39
N ASP A 249 4.24 -1.20 8.40
CA ASP A 249 3.12 -0.29 8.64
C ASP A 249 3.24 0.94 7.70
N THR A 250 2.82 0.74 6.43
CA THR A 250 2.93 1.75 5.37
C THR A 250 1.95 2.92 5.55
N VAL A 251 0.91 2.75 6.36
CA VAL A 251 -0.03 3.83 6.71
C VAL A 251 0.45 4.52 7.99
N PRO A 252 0.78 5.83 7.92
CA PRO A 252 1.28 6.55 9.08
C PRO A 252 0.31 6.54 10.27
N GLN A 253 0.84 6.36 11.49
CA GLN A 253 0.04 6.26 12.71
C GLN A 253 -0.88 7.49 12.91
N TYR A 254 -0.41 8.70 12.58
CA TYR A 254 -1.23 9.91 12.73
C TYR A 254 -2.53 9.87 11.91
N ILE A 255 -2.54 9.19 10.76
CA ILE A 255 -3.77 8.98 9.95
C ILE A 255 -4.75 8.09 10.72
N ILE A 256 -4.25 7.05 11.35
CA ILE A 256 -5.09 6.15 12.17
C ILE A 256 -5.58 6.85 13.44
N ASP A 257 -4.76 7.71 14.04
CA ASP A 257 -5.17 8.50 15.21
C ASP A 257 -6.33 9.43 14.87
N ILE A 258 -6.33 10.04 13.68
CA ILE A 258 -7.46 10.84 13.19
C ILE A 258 -8.68 9.93 12.92
N CYS A 259 -8.50 8.75 12.31
CA CYS A 259 -9.59 7.79 12.11
C CYS A 259 -10.22 7.39 13.46
N ASN A 260 -9.41 7.10 14.48
CA ASN A 260 -9.87 6.74 15.83
C ASN A 260 -10.69 7.84 16.50
N GLN A 261 -10.34 9.11 16.27
CA GLN A 261 -11.07 10.26 16.82
C GLN A 261 -12.42 10.47 16.15
N THR A 262 -12.55 10.03 14.89
CA THR A 262 -13.75 10.29 14.07
C THR A 262 -14.73 9.12 14.10
N ILE A 263 -14.27 7.89 14.39
CA ILE A 263 -15.09 6.68 14.36
C ILE A 263 -15.87 6.46 15.67
N ASN A 264 -15.38 7.05 16.77
CA ASN A 264 -16.03 7.07 18.11
C ASN A 264 -16.95 8.27 18.23
#